data_187732bf5d4ad84cd75b8d72d635afae
#
_entry.id   187732bf5d4ad84cd75b8d72d635afae
#
_cell.length_a   1.000
_cell.length_b   1.000
_cell.length_c   1.000
_cell.angle_alpha   90.00
_cell.angle_beta   90.00
_cell.angle_gamma   90.00
#
_symmetry.space_group_name_H-M   'P 1'
#
loop_
_entity.id
_entity.type
_entity.pdbx_description
1 polymer ?
#
loop_
_entity_poly.entity_id
_entity_poly.type
_entity_poly.pdbx_seq_one_letter_code
_entity_poly.pdbx_strand_id
1 'polypeptide(L)' 'MADMGTKEAAEKWGVTQRTVQNWCRTKKITPQPTQDAPGSSWHIEKDAIPPMRKK' A
#
# COMPACT_ATOMS: atom_id res chain seq x y z
N MET A 1 0.48 -8.41 -13.42
CA MET A 1 0.20 -7.89 -12.90
C MET A 1 0.27 -8.08 -11.70
N ALA A 2 0.75 -7.72 -11.05
CA ALA A 2 1.04 -8.04 -9.83
C ALA A 2 0.81 -6.93 -8.92
N ASP A 3 -0.35 -6.59 -8.67
CA ASP A 3 -0.60 -5.60 -7.66
C ASP A 3 -1.28 -6.29 -6.49
N MET A 4 -1.21 -5.71 -5.34
CA MET A 4 -1.80 -6.28 -4.15
C MET A 4 -2.69 -5.24 -3.50
N GLY A 5 -3.65 -5.70 -2.73
CA GLY A 5 -4.51 -4.78 -2.00
C GLY A 5 -3.90 -4.38 -0.68
N THR A 6 -4.59 -3.52 0.04
CA THR A 6 -4.08 -3.06 1.33
C THR A 6 -3.96 -4.21 2.31
N LYS A 7 -4.87 -5.18 2.24
CA LYS A 7 -4.80 -6.29 3.17
C LYS A 7 -3.55 -7.11 2.93
N GLU A 8 -3.26 -7.42 1.68
CA GLU A 8 -2.09 -8.20 1.36
C GLU A 8 -0.83 -7.44 1.70
N ALA A 9 -0.81 -6.15 1.40
CA ALA A 9 0.35 -5.35 1.72
C ALA A 9 0.56 -5.29 3.22
N ALA A 10 -0.52 -5.19 3.98
CA ALA A 10 -0.40 -5.14 5.44
C ALA A 10 0.24 -6.41 5.97
N GLU A 11 -0.17 -7.55 5.44
CA GLU A 11 0.40 -8.80 5.88
C GLU A 11 1.86 -8.91 5.47
N LYS A 12 2.15 -8.48 4.26
CA LYS A 12 3.52 -8.59 3.77
C LYS A 12 4.46 -7.69 4.56
N TRP A 13 3.99 -6.52 4.95
CA TRP A 13 4.85 -5.58 5.65
C TRP A 13 4.71 -5.67 7.16
N GLY A 14 3.81 -6.49 7.66
CA GLY A 14 3.65 -6.66 9.09
C GLY A 14 3.00 -5.46 9.77
N VAL A 15 2.08 -4.79 9.08
CA VAL A 15 1.39 -3.64 9.65
C VAL A 15 -0.10 -3.85 9.47
N THR A 16 -0.90 -2.94 9.96
CA THR A 16 -2.35 -3.06 9.83
C THR A 16 -2.81 -2.47 8.52
N GLN A 17 -4.00 -2.88 8.09
CA GLN A 17 -4.56 -2.34 6.87
C GLN A 17 -4.73 -0.84 7.00
N ARG A 18 -5.10 -0.37 8.16
CA ARG A 18 -5.29 1.04 8.37
C ARG A 18 -4.00 1.81 8.10
N THR A 19 -2.89 1.28 8.54
CA THR A 19 -1.61 1.92 8.29
C THR A 19 -1.32 1.97 6.80
N VAL A 20 -1.59 0.87 6.09
CA VAL A 20 -1.37 0.85 4.67
C VAL A 20 -2.26 1.87 3.97
N GLN A 21 -3.50 1.97 4.39
CA GLN A 21 -4.40 2.94 3.79
C GLN A 21 -3.91 4.36 4.01
N ASN A 22 -3.40 4.65 5.18
CA ASN A 22 -2.85 5.96 5.46
C ASN A 22 -1.68 6.25 4.53
N TRP A 23 -0.82 5.28 4.33
CA TRP A 23 0.32 5.47 3.45
C TRP A 23 -0.15 5.70 2.02
N CYS A 24 -1.21 5.00 1.60
CA CYS A 24 -1.74 5.18 0.26
C CYS A 24 -2.30 6.59 0.10
N ARG A 25 -3.02 7.05 1.11
CA ARG A 25 -3.62 8.38 1.03
C ARG A 25 -2.57 9.46 0.98
N THR A 26 -1.49 9.31 1.69
CA THR A 26 -0.45 10.32 1.73
C THR A 26 0.62 10.05 0.69
N LYS A 27 0.43 8.98 -0.11
CA LYS A 27 1.35 8.66 -1.19
C LYS A 27 2.78 8.48 -0.71
N LYS A 28 2.91 7.81 0.41
CA LYS A 28 4.23 7.58 0.95
C LYS A 28 4.85 6.28 0.48
N ILE A 29 4.11 5.48 -0.28
CA ILE A 29 4.62 4.21 -0.78
C ILE A 29 5.23 4.43 -2.14
N THR A 30 6.32 3.76 -2.43
CA THR A 30 7.02 3.89 -3.70
C THR A 30 7.04 2.54 -4.41
N PRO A 31 6.54 2.43 -5.64
CA PRO A 31 5.89 3.52 -6.39
C PRO A 31 4.53 3.86 -5.82
N GLN A 32 4.00 4.98 -6.19
CA GLN A 32 2.75 5.42 -5.61
C GLN A 32 1.63 4.48 -5.98
N PRO A 33 0.79 4.12 -5.04
CA PRO A 33 -0.35 3.26 -5.34
C PRO A 33 -1.40 4.02 -6.12
N THR A 34 -2.27 3.28 -6.77
CA THR A 34 -3.33 3.88 -7.56
C THR A 34 -4.66 3.37 -7.07
N GLN A 35 -5.72 4.05 -7.47
CA GLN A 35 -7.05 3.71 -7.04
C GLN A 35 -7.97 4.00 -8.20
N ASP A 36 -8.87 3.08 -8.52
CA ASP A 36 -9.75 3.25 -9.66
C ASP A 36 -10.71 4.40 -9.43
N ALA A 37 -11.17 4.58 -8.23
CA ALA A 37 -12.11 5.64 -7.92
C ALA A 37 -12.02 5.90 -6.43
N PRO A 38 -12.46 7.07 -6.00
CA PRO A 38 -12.46 7.37 -4.57
C PRO A 38 -13.27 6.32 -3.82
N GLY A 39 -12.72 5.77 -2.80
CA GLY A 39 -13.39 4.74 -2.03
C GLY A 39 -13.16 3.34 -2.51
N SER A 40 -12.50 3.16 -3.65
CA SER A 40 -12.19 1.83 -4.13
C SER A 40 -10.93 1.31 -3.45
N SER A 41 -10.68 0.03 -3.64
CA SER A 41 -9.48 -0.56 -3.09
C SER A 41 -8.26 0.00 -3.77
N TRP A 42 -7.19 0.12 -3.03
CA TRP A 42 -5.94 0.60 -3.59
C TRP A 42 -5.22 -0.53 -4.30
N HIS A 43 -4.53 -0.17 -5.36
CA HIS A 43 -3.72 -1.12 -6.11
C HIS A 43 -2.26 -0.79 -5.82
N ILE A 44 -1.59 -1.65 -5.11
CA ILE A 44 -0.22 -1.43 -4.69
C ILE A 44 0.67 -2.41 -5.43
N GLU A 45 1.75 -1.93 -5.99
CA GLU A 45 2.65 -2.80 -6.70
C GLU A 45 3.25 -3.83 -5.77
N LYS A 46 3.45 -5.03 -6.27
CA LYS A 46 4.01 -6.04 -5.42
C LYS A 46 5.40 -5.70 -4.98
N ASP A 47 6.14 -4.93 -5.76
CA ASP A 47 7.48 -4.55 -5.40
C ASP A 47 7.51 -3.24 -4.62
N ALA A 48 6.36 -2.72 -4.25
CA ALA A 48 6.32 -1.45 -3.54
C ALA A 48 7.03 -1.54 -2.21
N ILE A 49 7.59 -0.45 -1.79
CA ILE A 49 8.33 -0.39 -0.55
C ILE A 49 7.60 0.54 0.39
N PRO A 50 7.34 0.11 1.62
CA PRO A 50 6.66 0.97 2.57
C PRO A 50 7.58 2.09 3.04
N PRO A 51 7.01 3.16 3.54
CA PRO A 51 7.84 4.27 4.01
C PRO A 51 8.59 3.94 5.30
N MET A 52 8.14 2.90 6.01
CA MET A 52 8.83 2.60 7.22
C MET A 52 10.12 1.95 6.89
N ARG A 53 11.23 2.36 7.58
CA ARG A 53 12.41 1.85 7.26
C ARG A 53 12.82 0.95 8.23
N LYS A 54 13.17 -0.05 8.16
CA LYS A 54 13.58 -0.90 9.09
C LYS A 54 14.87 -0.95 9.15
N LYS A 55 15.56 -0.77 9.54
CA LYS A 55 16.81 -0.78 9.63
C LYS A 55 17.32 -1.45 10.03
#